data_4942083244a7ed0c060fead4e6980ac5
#
_entry.id   4942083244a7ed0c060fead4e6980ac5
#
_cell.length_a   1.000
_cell.length_b   1.000
_cell.length_c   1.000
_cell.angle_alpha   90.00
_cell.angle_beta   90.00
_cell.angle_gamma   90.00
#
_symmetry.space_group_name_H-M   'P 1'
#
loop_
_entity.id
_entity.type
_entity.pdbx_description
1 polymer ?
#
loop_
_entity_poly.entity_id
_entity_poly.type
_entity_poly.pdbx_seq_one_letter_code
_entity_poly.pdbx_strand_id
1 'polypeptide(L)'
;MAMPRPTAMPLRRSLGQFTARSCRSPRYFQQSFRKYSSEQTPRAPKPFTVWRPYLRLAVGVPFIGAMIYSMMTEEVTELDSPSIVELDETLKQQSKISETSPMRLRMEKLIKDHQQKIIEELGRIDGKQFKQDTWNRPNGGGGISCVLQDGNVFEKAGVNVSIVYGELPRPAIEKMRADHKSFVGTDVDSLSFFAAGLSLVLHPHNPMAPTVHLNYRYFETSDPKDPINGDKNWWFGGGTDLTPSYLFPEDVKHFHQTIKDACDRHDATYYPKFKTWCDKYFYLPHRKESRGVGGIFFDDLDANFLESSSTSSQNPQETLFSFVSDGLASFLPSYVPIIERRKDMPFTPAQKEWQQLRRGRYVEFNLVYDRGTSFGLRTPNARVESILMSLPRTASWAYMDPVSGTRTESFGDEEEQLGEDKKSEVELMDVLKHPRQWV
;
A
#
# COMPACT_ATOMS: atom_id res chain seq x y z
N MET A 1 38.91 -0.95 -75.41
CA MET A 1 39.98 -1.11 -74.43
C MET A 1 39.35 -1.88 -73.25
N ALA A 2 39.86 -3.09 -73.01
CA ALA A 2 39.29 -4.09 -72.20
C ALA A 2 39.65 -3.92 -70.71
N MET A 3 38.64 -4.13 -69.79
CA MET A 3 38.88 -4.26 -68.32
C MET A 3 39.44 -5.64 -68.01
N PRO A 4 40.37 -5.80 -67.07
CA PRO A 4 40.75 -7.12 -66.55
C PRO A 4 39.86 -7.59 -65.42
N ARG A 5 39.55 -8.87 -65.42
CA ARG A 5 38.81 -9.61 -64.34
C ARG A 5 39.79 -9.91 -63.22
N PRO A 6 39.29 -9.92 -61.94
CA PRO A 6 40.08 -10.39 -60.80
C PRO A 6 40.01 -11.92 -60.66
N THR A 7 41.18 -12.48 -60.40
CA THR A 7 41.48 -13.89 -60.15
C THR A 7 40.98 -14.37 -58.77
N ALA A 8 40.43 -15.58 -58.79
CA ALA A 8 40.01 -16.27 -57.58
C ALA A 8 41.23 -16.92 -56.88
N MET A 9 41.26 -16.79 -55.51
CA MET A 9 42.17 -17.58 -54.65
C MET A 9 41.40 -18.68 -53.93
N PRO A 10 42.01 -19.85 -53.68
CA PRO A 10 41.35 -21.01 -53.18
C PRO A 10 41.23 -21.02 -51.65
N LEU A 11 40.07 -21.43 -51.14
CA LEU A 11 39.79 -21.73 -49.76
C LEU A 11 40.59 -22.95 -49.28
N ARG A 12 41.47 -22.77 -48.30
CA ARG A 12 42.03 -23.85 -47.50
C ARG A 12 41.08 -24.17 -46.34
N ARG A 13 40.48 -25.35 -46.36
CA ARG A 13 39.79 -25.95 -45.18
C ARG A 13 40.84 -26.41 -44.17
N SER A 14 40.82 -25.92 -42.96
CA SER A 14 41.44 -26.53 -41.79
C SER A 14 40.33 -27.11 -40.91
N LEU A 15 40.25 -28.42 -40.83
CA LEU A 15 39.45 -29.18 -39.86
C LEU A 15 40.16 -29.08 -38.51
N GLY A 16 39.65 -28.28 -37.62
CA GLY A 16 40.00 -28.28 -36.19
C GLY A 16 39.04 -29.19 -35.46
N GLN A 17 39.53 -30.32 -34.94
CA GLN A 17 38.78 -31.19 -34.04
C GLN A 17 38.50 -30.50 -32.73
N PHE A 18 37.24 -30.22 -32.43
CA PHE A 18 36.78 -29.83 -31.07
C PHE A 18 36.48 -31.10 -30.29
N THR A 19 37.33 -31.41 -29.33
CA THR A 19 37.09 -32.39 -28.28
C THR A 19 36.04 -31.83 -27.35
N ALA A 20 34.94 -32.57 -27.19
CA ALA A 20 33.89 -32.27 -26.23
C ALA A 20 34.42 -32.40 -24.81
N ARG A 21 34.59 -31.25 -24.11
CA ARG A 21 34.75 -31.23 -22.65
C ARG A 21 33.35 -31.29 -22.00
N SER A 22 33.11 -32.39 -21.32
CA SER A 22 31.99 -32.65 -20.44
C SER A 22 31.82 -31.51 -19.43
N CYS A 23 30.75 -30.70 -19.55
CA CYS A 23 30.26 -29.83 -18.50
C CYS A 23 29.56 -30.67 -17.43
N ARG A 24 30.19 -30.82 -16.28
CA ARG A 24 29.54 -31.34 -15.08
C ARG A 24 28.56 -30.28 -14.58
N SER A 25 27.28 -30.61 -14.61
CA SER A 25 26.20 -29.87 -13.95
C SER A 25 26.36 -29.89 -12.41
N PRO A 26 26.05 -28.78 -11.71
CA PRO A 26 26.02 -28.77 -10.25
C PRO A 26 24.84 -29.64 -9.74
N ARG A 27 25.15 -30.53 -8.81
CA ARG A 27 24.15 -31.37 -8.11
C ARG A 27 23.21 -30.46 -7.33
N TYR A 28 21.94 -30.42 -7.70
CA TYR A 28 20.87 -29.93 -6.86
C TYR A 28 20.71 -30.82 -5.64
N PHE A 29 20.69 -30.21 -4.47
CA PHE A 29 20.35 -30.84 -3.21
C PHE A 29 18.88 -31.31 -3.28
N GLN A 30 18.68 -32.62 -3.40
CA GLN A 30 17.40 -33.26 -3.12
C GLN A 30 17.27 -33.40 -1.61
N GLN A 31 16.50 -32.52 -0.98
CA GLN A 31 15.97 -32.77 0.35
C GLN A 31 14.82 -33.77 0.23
N SER A 32 15.03 -34.93 0.82
CA SER A 32 14.06 -36.00 0.96
C SER A 32 12.85 -35.54 1.80
N PHE A 33 11.68 -35.54 1.19
CA PHE A 33 10.41 -35.50 1.92
C PHE A 33 10.24 -36.81 2.70
N ARG A 34 10.46 -36.79 4.02
CA ARG A 34 9.98 -37.85 4.90
C ARG A 34 8.45 -37.71 5.01
N LYS A 35 7.76 -38.71 4.52
CA LYS A 35 6.34 -38.96 4.82
C LYS A 35 6.19 -39.20 6.31
N TYR A 36 5.53 -38.32 7.02
CA TYR A 36 4.93 -38.62 8.31
C TYR A 36 3.52 -39.14 8.07
N SER A 37 3.39 -40.47 8.11
CA SER A 37 2.16 -41.18 8.31
C SER A 37 2.22 -41.69 9.77
N SER A 38 1.37 -41.18 10.63
CA SER A 38 0.90 -41.90 11.81
C SER A 38 -0.40 -41.25 12.29
N GLU A 39 -1.47 -41.93 12.00
CA GLU A 39 -2.75 -41.86 12.69
C GLU A 39 -2.50 -42.08 14.20
N GLN A 40 -2.85 -41.10 15.01
CA GLN A 40 -3.11 -41.31 16.43
C GLN A 40 -4.50 -40.80 16.77
N THR A 41 -5.43 -41.73 16.89
CA THR A 41 -6.74 -41.52 17.50
C THR A 41 -6.59 -41.15 18.98
N PRO A 42 -7.34 -40.15 19.50
CA PRO A 42 -7.30 -39.83 20.92
C PRO A 42 -8.06 -40.94 21.71
N ARG A 43 -7.36 -41.50 22.69
CA ARG A 43 -7.96 -42.43 23.70
C ARG A 43 -8.84 -41.61 24.64
N ALA A 44 -10.05 -42.10 24.82
CA ALA A 44 -10.98 -41.60 25.83
C ALA A 44 -10.42 -41.77 27.26
N PRO A 45 -10.73 -40.85 28.19
CA PRO A 45 -10.29 -40.97 29.58
C PRO A 45 -11.12 -42.02 30.31
N LYS A 46 -10.44 -42.84 31.12
CA LYS A 46 -11.04 -43.83 32.00
C LYS A 46 -11.78 -43.19 33.17
N PRO A 47 -12.88 -43.75 33.65
CA PRO A 47 -13.63 -43.20 34.76
C PRO A 47 -12.88 -43.40 36.09
N PHE A 48 -12.80 -42.33 36.89
CA PHE A 48 -12.31 -42.38 38.25
C PHE A 48 -13.35 -43.05 39.18
N THR A 49 -12.92 -44.10 39.82
CA THR A 49 -13.71 -44.80 40.88
C THR A 49 -13.57 -44.03 42.20
N VAL A 50 -14.69 -43.50 42.67
CA VAL A 50 -14.76 -42.82 43.98
C VAL A 50 -14.87 -43.86 45.05
N TRP A 51 -13.89 -43.96 45.94
CA TRP A 51 -13.99 -44.70 47.20
C TRP A 51 -14.60 -43.80 48.27
N ARG A 52 -15.76 -44.20 48.84
CA ARG A 52 -16.30 -43.64 50.09
C ARG A 52 -15.75 -44.41 51.27
N PRO A 53 -15.36 -43.72 52.36
CA PRO A 53 -15.62 -44.24 53.68
C PRO A 53 -16.62 -43.35 54.46
N TYR A 54 -17.55 -43.97 55.11
CA TYR A 54 -18.41 -43.40 56.11
C TYR A 54 -17.62 -43.06 57.36
N LEU A 55 -17.85 -41.90 57.95
CA LEU A 55 -17.68 -41.71 59.36
C LEU A 55 -18.76 -40.75 59.93
N ARG A 56 -19.25 -41.12 61.09
CA ARG A 56 -20.42 -40.58 61.77
C ARG A 56 -20.12 -39.29 62.54
N LEU A 57 -21.14 -38.45 62.59
CA LEU A 57 -21.56 -37.46 63.56
C LEU A 57 -20.60 -37.06 64.72
N ALA A 58 -20.39 -35.75 64.81
CA ALA A 58 -20.41 -34.99 66.06
C ALA A 58 -21.04 -33.63 65.85
N VAL A 59 -22.02 -33.30 66.64
CA VAL A 59 -22.86 -32.09 66.70
C VAL A 59 -22.05 -30.97 67.36
N GLY A 60 -22.17 -29.73 66.87
CA GLY A 60 -21.71 -28.57 67.65
C GLY A 60 -21.55 -27.30 66.83
N VAL A 61 -22.49 -26.40 66.97
CA VAL A 61 -22.57 -25.01 66.48
C VAL A 61 -21.21 -24.25 66.48
N PRO A 62 -20.81 -23.54 65.42
CA PRO A 62 -21.37 -22.21 65.17
C PRO A 62 -21.63 -21.90 63.67
N PHE A 63 -22.90 -21.96 63.30
CA PHE A 63 -23.32 -21.67 61.91
C PHE A 63 -23.52 -20.17 61.61
N ILE A 64 -23.37 -19.29 62.62
CA ILE A 64 -23.62 -17.84 62.43
C ILE A 64 -22.35 -17.06 62.00
N GLY A 65 -21.16 -17.49 62.36
CA GLY A 65 -19.90 -16.81 61.98
C GLY A 65 -19.49 -17.02 60.51
N ALA A 66 -19.77 -18.18 59.93
CA ALA A 66 -19.42 -18.51 58.56
C ALA A 66 -20.35 -17.83 57.52
N MET A 67 -21.60 -17.56 57.91
CA MET A 67 -22.56 -16.88 57.02
C MET A 67 -22.30 -15.36 56.91
N ILE A 68 -21.75 -14.74 57.96
CA ILE A 68 -21.34 -13.34 57.94
C ILE A 68 -20.02 -13.16 57.19
N TYR A 69 -19.10 -14.13 57.27
CA TYR A 69 -17.83 -14.10 56.53
C TYR A 69 -18.06 -14.35 55.03
N SER A 70 -19.02 -15.18 54.64
CA SER A 70 -19.42 -15.40 53.23
C SER A 70 -20.20 -14.24 52.61
N MET A 71 -20.79 -13.37 53.44
CA MET A 71 -21.48 -12.16 52.96
C MET A 71 -20.53 -10.93 52.90
N MET A 72 -19.29 -11.03 53.40
CA MET A 72 -18.30 -9.97 53.35
C MET A 72 -17.17 -10.23 52.33
N THR A 73 -17.17 -11.37 51.66
CA THR A 73 -16.42 -11.61 50.45
C THR A 73 -17.40 -11.67 49.29
N GLU A 74 -18.12 -10.59 49.04
CA GLU A 74 -18.41 -10.26 47.65
C GLU A 74 -17.04 -10.08 47.02
N GLU A 75 -16.59 -11.05 46.22
CA GLU A 75 -15.67 -10.78 45.15
C GLU A 75 -16.27 -9.57 44.43
N VAL A 76 -15.64 -8.42 44.64
CA VAL A 76 -15.75 -7.32 43.69
C VAL A 76 -15.22 -7.96 42.40
N THR A 77 -16.14 -8.52 41.59
CA THR A 77 -15.87 -8.74 40.20
C THR A 77 -15.42 -7.37 39.71
N GLU A 78 -14.12 -7.18 39.51
CA GLU A 78 -13.62 -6.09 38.71
C GLU A 78 -14.47 -6.17 37.45
N LEU A 79 -15.39 -5.21 37.33
CA LEU A 79 -16.08 -4.99 36.06
C LEU A 79 -14.97 -4.75 35.09
N ASP A 80 -14.66 -5.76 34.28
CA ASP A 80 -13.68 -5.65 33.20
C ASP A 80 -13.99 -4.36 32.44
N SER A 81 -13.09 -3.40 32.52
CA SER A 81 -13.27 -2.14 31.82
C SER A 81 -13.44 -2.48 30.34
N PRO A 82 -14.47 -1.95 29.67
CA PRO A 82 -14.74 -2.31 28.28
C PRO A 82 -13.48 -2.10 27.44
N SER A 83 -13.17 -3.05 26.61
CA SER A 83 -12.02 -2.95 25.71
C SER A 83 -12.15 -1.70 24.82
N ILE A 84 -11.03 -1.17 24.36
CA ILE A 84 -11.03 -0.01 23.45
C ILE A 84 -11.89 -0.26 22.21
N VAL A 85 -11.94 -1.52 21.76
CA VAL A 85 -12.75 -1.96 20.61
C VAL A 85 -14.24 -1.86 20.91
N GLU A 86 -14.67 -2.27 22.09
CA GLU A 86 -16.08 -2.20 22.52
C GLU A 86 -16.55 -0.75 22.72
N LEU A 87 -15.68 0.11 23.25
CA LEU A 87 -15.95 1.55 23.35
C LEU A 87 -16.08 2.18 21.96
N ASP A 88 -15.18 1.88 21.06
CA ASP A 88 -15.21 2.37 19.69
C ASP A 88 -16.46 1.91 18.93
N GLU A 89 -16.83 0.64 19.03
CA GLU A 89 -18.07 0.12 18.44
C GLU A 89 -19.32 0.79 19.03
N THR A 90 -19.34 1.05 20.32
CA THR A 90 -20.42 1.78 20.97
C THR A 90 -20.57 3.20 20.41
N LEU A 91 -19.47 3.92 20.25
CA LEU A 91 -19.48 5.27 19.65
C LEU A 91 -19.94 5.25 18.19
N LYS A 92 -19.51 4.26 17.42
CA LYS A 92 -19.92 4.06 16.01
C LYS A 92 -21.42 3.77 15.92
N GLN A 93 -21.93 2.84 16.73
CA GLN A 93 -23.36 2.48 16.75
C GLN A 93 -24.26 3.67 17.13
N GLN A 94 -23.80 4.54 18.01
CA GLN A 94 -24.52 5.75 18.38
C GLN A 94 -24.40 6.88 17.35
N SER A 95 -23.64 6.70 16.26
CA SER A 95 -23.33 7.72 15.25
C SER A 95 -22.79 9.02 15.85
N LYS A 96 -22.05 8.94 16.97
CA LYS A 96 -21.57 10.08 17.77
C LYS A 96 -20.11 10.43 17.50
N ILE A 97 -19.59 10.13 16.29
CA ILE A 97 -18.23 10.54 15.94
C ILE A 97 -18.22 12.04 15.64
N SER A 98 -17.59 12.79 16.52
CA SER A 98 -17.46 14.26 16.48
C SER A 98 -15.98 14.67 16.42
N GLU A 99 -15.72 15.96 16.40
CA GLU A 99 -14.38 16.52 16.45
C GLU A 99 -13.60 16.16 17.75
N THR A 100 -14.32 15.85 18.83
CA THR A 100 -13.73 15.44 20.10
C THR A 100 -13.53 13.94 20.24
N SER A 101 -13.96 13.16 19.25
CA SER A 101 -13.77 11.69 19.22
C SER A 101 -12.30 11.32 19.02
N PRO A 102 -11.85 10.15 19.49
CA PRO A 102 -10.50 9.66 19.25
C PRO A 102 -10.10 9.73 17.77
N MET A 103 -8.86 10.12 17.49
CA MET A 103 -8.37 10.33 16.12
C MET A 103 -8.57 9.09 15.24
N ARG A 104 -8.38 7.88 15.76
CA ARG A 104 -8.62 6.64 15.02
C ARG A 104 -10.05 6.52 14.47
N LEU A 105 -11.07 6.94 15.23
CA LEU A 105 -12.47 6.93 14.76
C LEU A 105 -12.73 8.01 13.72
N ARG A 106 -12.16 9.18 13.91
CA ARG A 106 -12.28 10.29 12.96
C ARG A 106 -11.60 9.95 11.63
N MET A 107 -10.43 9.32 11.69
CA MET A 107 -9.75 8.86 10.48
C MET A 107 -10.53 7.74 9.78
N GLU A 108 -11.07 6.77 10.53
CA GLU A 108 -11.94 5.73 9.97
C GLU A 108 -13.14 6.33 9.25
N LYS A 109 -13.81 7.32 9.86
CA LYS A 109 -14.94 8.01 9.22
C LYS A 109 -14.49 8.75 7.96
N LEU A 110 -13.40 9.51 8.03
CA LEU A 110 -12.87 10.28 6.92
C LEU A 110 -12.61 9.39 5.69
N ILE A 111 -11.90 8.29 5.86
CA ILE A 111 -11.53 7.41 4.74
C ILE A 111 -12.73 6.66 4.16
N LYS A 112 -13.71 6.27 4.98
CA LYS A 112 -14.95 5.64 4.50
C LYS A 112 -15.81 6.62 3.70
N ASP A 113 -15.98 7.84 4.21
CA ASP A 113 -16.74 8.88 3.52
C ASP A 113 -16.11 9.24 2.16
N HIS A 114 -14.77 9.30 2.09
CA HIS A 114 -14.07 9.55 0.83
C HIS A 114 -14.10 8.35 -0.11
N GLN A 115 -13.99 7.11 0.41
CA GLN A 115 -14.17 5.92 -0.43
C GLN A 115 -15.51 5.98 -1.15
N GLN A 116 -16.59 6.28 -0.43
CA GLN A 116 -17.94 6.34 -1.00
C GLN A 116 -18.04 7.42 -2.08
N LYS A 117 -17.59 8.65 -1.80
CA LYS A 117 -17.58 9.75 -2.76
C LYS A 117 -16.77 9.41 -4.03
N ILE A 118 -15.62 8.78 -3.84
CA ILE A 118 -14.74 8.41 -4.95
C ILE A 118 -15.37 7.34 -5.83
N ILE A 119 -15.93 6.26 -5.26
CA ILE A 119 -16.54 5.20 -6.07
C ILE A 119 -17.84 5.66 -6.77
N GLU A 120 -18.59 6.56 -6.17
CA GLU A 120 -19.78 7.16 -6.79
C GLU A 120 -19.37 7.99 -8.01
N GLU A 121 -18.41 8.90 -7.88
CA GLU A 121 -17.98 9.77 -8.97
C GLU A 121 -17.28 8.99 -10.10
N LEU A 122 -16.38 8.06 -9.75
CA LEU A 122 -15.71 7.21 -10.74
C LEU A 122 -16.70 6.25 -11.43
N GLY A 123 -17.68 5.74 -10.70
CA GLY A 123 -18.77 4.93 -11.27
C GLY A 123 -19.64 5.72 -12.24
N ARG A 124 -19.92 7.01 -11.94
CA ARG A 124 -20.61 7.94 -12.85
C ARG A 124 -19.82 8.15 -14.15
N ILE A 125 -18.51 8.35 -14.05
CA ILE A 125 -17.62 8.56 -15.21
C ILE A 125 -17.51 7.30 -16.07
N ASP A 126 -17.41 6.13 -15.45
CA ASP A 126 -17.27 4.83 -16.15
C ASP A 126 -18.61 4.33 -16.73
N GLY A 127 -19.74 4.69 -16.10
CA GLY A 127 -21.05 4.13 -16.39
C GLY A 127 -21.29 2.74 -15.78
N LYS A 128 -20.37 2.23 -14.96
CA LYS A 128 -20.50 0.98 -14.21
C LYS A 128 -20.19 1.19 -12.74
N GLN A 129 -20.84 0.41 -11.89
CA GLN A 129 -20.64 0.49 -10.44
C GLN A 129 -19.47 -0.40 -9.98
N PHE A 130 -18.81 0.01 -8.92
CA PHE A 130 -17.81 -0.79 -8.23
C PHE A 130 -18.46 -1.96 -7.50
N LYS A 131 -17.86 -3.15 -7.64
CA LYS A 131 -18.20 -4.29 -6.79
C LYS A 131 -17.55 -4.07 -5.42
N GLN A 132 -18.38 -4.08 -4.38
CA GLN A 132 -17.90 -3.98 -2.99
C GLN A 132 -17.70 -5.38 -2.40
N ASP A 133 -16.62 -5.55 -1.69
CA ASP A 133 -16.23 -6.77 -1.00
C ASP A 133 -15.74 -6.43 0.41
N THR A 134 -16.57 -6.74 1.40
CA THR A 134 -16.26 -6.51 2.82
C THR A 134 -15.59 -7.74 3.39
N TRP A 135 -14.51 -7.55 4.12
CA TRP A 135 -13.73 -8.62 4.71
C TRP A 135 -13.33 -8.29 6.15
N ASN A 136 -13.19 -9.34 6.96
CA ASN A 136 -12.76 -9.26 8.35
C ASN A 136 -11.49 -10.07 8.56
N ARG A 137 -10.66 -9.64 9.51
CA ARG A 137 -9.46 -10.38 9.94
C ARG A 137 -9.75 -11.14 11.23
N PRO A 138 -9.27 -12.39 11.36
CA PRO A 138 -9.41 -13.14 12.61
C PRO A 138 -8.80 -12.43 13.84
N ASN A 139 -7.72 -11.66 13.63
CA ASN A 139 -6.94 -11.00 14.66
C ASN A 139 -7.34 -9.52 14.89
N GLY A 140 -8.51 -9.11 14.42
CA GLY A 140 -9.05 -7.77 14.61
C GLY A 140 -9.00 -6.88 13.38
N GLY A 141 -10.12 -6.18 13.17
CA GLY A 141 -10.33 -5.28 12.05
C GLY A 141 -10.73 -5.96 10.76
N GLY A 142 -10.73 -5.20 9.68
CA GLY A 142 -11.19 -5.62 8.37
C GLY A 142 -11.04 -4.52 7.34
N GLY A 143 -11.85 -4.58 6.29
CA GLY A 143 -11.86 -3.55 5.27
C GLY A 143 -12.96 -3.72 4.26
N ILE A 144 -13.03 -2.77 3.34
CA ILE A 144 -13.95 -2.75 2.20
C ILE A 144 -13.13 -2.52 0.95
N SER A 145 -13.07 -3.51 0.09
CA SER A 145 -12.42 -3.41 -1.23
C SER A 145 -13.48 -3.14 -2.28
N CYS A 146 -13.43 -1.96 -2.89
CA CYS A 146 -14.32 -1.61 -4.00
C CYS A 146 -13.52 -1.74 -5.29
N VAL A 147 -13.93 -2.67 -6.16
CA VAL A 147 -13.19 -2.99 -7.39
C VAL A 147 -14.11 -2.92 -8.60
N LEU A 148 -13.66 -2.19 -9.64
CA LEU A 148 -14.27 -2.16 -10.95
C LEU A 148 -13.28 -2.79 -11.94
N GLN A 149 -13.75 -3.76 -12.71
CA GLN A 149 -12.97 -4.43 -13.76
C GLN A 149 -13.79 -4.44 -15.05
N ASP A 150 -13.08 -4.36 -16.17
CA ASP A 150 -13.70 -4.32 -17.50
C ASP A 150 -14.77 -3.21 -17.60
N GLY A 151 -14.46 -2.04 -17.02
CA GLY A 151 -15.27 -0.85 -17.14
C GLY A 151 -15.26 -0.31 -18.57
N ASN A 152 -16.00 0.76 -18.80
CA ASN A 152 -15.97 1.45 -20.09
C ASN A 152 -14.76 2.39 -20.18
N VAL A 153 -14.39 3.02 -19.07
CA VAL A 153 -13.25 3.93 -18.93
C VAL A 153 -12.06 3.24 -18.24
N PHE A 154 -12.32 2.51 -17.16
CA PHE A 154 -11.29 1.87 -16.37
C PHE A 154 -11.19 0.36 -16.69
N GLU A 155 -10.03 -0.07 -17.18
CA GLU A 155 -9.72 -1.49 -17.33
C GLU A 155 -9.71 -2.18 -15.97
N LYS A 156 -9.16 -1.50 -14.97
CA LYS A 156 -9.21 -1.89 -13.57
C LYS A 156 -9.10 -0.65 -12.68
N ALA A 157 -9.96 -0.57 -11.71
CA ALA A 157 -9.93 0.45 -10.66
C ALA A 157 -10.17 -0.24 -9.32
N GLY A 158 -9.36 0.11 -8.32
CA GLY A 158 -9.52 -0.39 -6.97
C GLY A 158 -9.48 0.75 -5.97
N VAL A 159 -10.46 0.81 -5.07
CA VAL A 159 -10.54 1.77 -3.96
C VAL A 159 -10.75 0.98 -2.69
N ASN A 160 -9.73 0.90 -1.85
CA ASN A 160 -9.69 0.00 -0.69
C ASN A 160 -9.57 0.78 0.61
N VAL A 161 -10.46 0.51 1.55
CA VAL A 161 -10.34 0.93 2.95
C VAL A 161 -9.94 -0.27 3.79
N SER A 162 -8.91 -0.09 4.61
CA SER A 162 -8.43 -1.07 5.56
C SER A 162 -8.37 -0.45 6.94
N ILE A 163 -8.97 -1.12 7.93
CA ILE A 163 -8.97 -0.73 9.33
C ILE A 163 -8.56 -1.97 10.11
N VAL A 164 -7.35 -1.96 10.64
CA VAL A 164 -6.77 -3.12 11.31
C VAL A 164 -6.23 -2.74 12.68
N TYR A 165 -6.42 -3.61 13.63
CA TYR A 165 -5.93 -3.44 14.99
C TYR A 165 -5.53 -4.79 15.59
N GLY A 166 -4.83 -4.76 16.70
CA GLY A 166 -4.34 -5.95 17.37
C GLY A 166 -3.12 -5.65 18.23
N GLU A 167 -2.30 -6.66 18.48
CA GLU A 167 -1.07 -6.52 19.22
C GLU A 167 0.15 -6.75 18.33
N LEU A 168 1.16 -5.91 18.50
CA LEU A 168 2.48 -6.03 17.90
C LEU A 168 3.39 -6.74 18.89
N PRO A 169 3.92 -7.93 18.57
CA PRO A 169 4.91 -8.60 19.40
C PRO A 169 6.28 -7.91 19.28
N ARG A 170 7.14 -8.10 20.27
CA ARG A 170 8.48 -7.49 20.36
C ARG A 170 9.28 -7.47 19.03
N PRO A 171 9.38 -8.58 18.26
CA PRO A 171 10.11 -8.53 16.98
C PRO A 171 9.53 -7.56 15.95
N ALA A 172 8.20 -7.35 15.97
CA ALA A 172 7.54 -6.38 15.09
C ALA A 172 7.82 -4.95 15.55
N ILE A 173 7.83 -4.71 16.88
CA ILE A 173 8.21 -3.44 17.50
C ILE A 173 9.64 -3.05 17.13
N GLU A 174 10.59 -3.97 17.27
CA GLU A 174 12.01 -3.76 16.93
C GLU A 174 12.19 -3.39 15.45
N LYS A 175 11.46 -4.06 14.56
CA LYS A 175 11.45 -3.73 13.14
C LYS A 175 10.87 -2.35 12.87
N MET A 176 9.75 -1.99 13.51
CA MET A 176 9.15 -0.66 13.37
C MET A 176 10.09 0.45 13.83
N ARG A 177 10.84 0.23 14.92
CA ARG A 177 11.86 1.18 15.38
C ARG A 177 12.98 1.41 14.36
N ALA A 178 13.34 0.38 13.61
CA ALA A 178 14.34 0.51 12.55
C ALA A 178 13.81 1.29 11.33
N ASP A 179 12.53 1.15 11.04
CA ASP A 179 11.88 1.73 9.85
C ASP A 179 11.29 3.14 10.12
N HIS A 180 10.90 3.45 11.37
CA HIS A 180 10.23 4.70 11.78
C HIS A 180 11.03 5.41 12.88
N LYS A 181 11.58 6.58 12.56
CA LYS A 181 12.43 7.36 13.48
C LYS A 181 11.68 7.90 14.69
N SER A 182 10.40 8.17 14.53
CA SER A 182 9.51 8.72 15.57
C SER A 182 9.01 7.67 16.55
N PHE A 183 9.23 6.40 16.26
CA PHE A 183 8.73 5.32 17.10
C PHE A 183 9.59 5.15 18.34
N VAL A 184 9.23 5.87 19.40
CA VAL A 184 9.82 5.72 20.73
C VAL A 184 9.07 4.62 21.48
N GLY A 185 9.32 3.37 21.15
CA GLY A 185 8.80 2.26 21.94
C GLY A 185 9.55 2.12 23.25
N THR A 186 8.84 2.03 24.35
CA THR A 186 9.37 1.58 25.64
C THR A 186 9.86 0.12 25.51
N ASP A 187 10.66 -0.34 26.44
CA ASP A 187 11.13 -1.75 26.48
C ASP A 187 9.98 -2.66 26.95
N VAL A 188 9.00 -2.87 26.07
CA VAL A 188 7.78 -3.65 26.32
C VAL A 188 7.75 -4.88 25.41
N ASP A 189 7.07 -5.93 25.86
CA ASP A 189 6.95 -7.18 25.13
C ASP A 189 5.89 -7.15 24.03
N SER A 190 4.87 -6.30 24.17
CA SER A 190 3.84 -6.06 23.16
C SER A 190 3.33 -4.63 23.21
N LEU A 191 2.76 -4.16 22.10
CA LEU A 191 2.04 -2.90 21.96
C LEU A 191 0.73 -3.14 21.25
N SER A 192 -0.35 -2.55 21.76
CA SER A 192 -1.58 -2.45 20.99
C SER A 192 -1.38 -1.49 19.82
N PHE A 193 -1.92 -1.83 18.65
CA PHE A 193 -1.87 -0.96 17.48
C PHE A 193 -3.21 -0.80 16.81
N PHE A 194 -3.37 0.33 16.16
CA PHE A 194 -4.44 0.62 15.22
C PHE A 194 -3.86 1.22 13.95
N ALA A 195 -4.33 0.77 12.80
CA ALA A 195 -3.97 1.31 11.50
C ALA A 195 -5.21 1.45 10.62
N ALA A 196 -5.42 2.60 10.05
CA ALA A 196 -6.51 2.87 9.13
C ALA A 196 -5.98 3.58 7.87
N GLY A 197 -6.42 3.16 6.70
CA GLY A 197 -5.99 3.78 5.46
C GLY A 197 -6.96 3.55 4.30
N LEU A 198 -6.95 4.51 3.37
CA LEU A 198 -7.57 4.43 2.07
C LEU A 198 -6.47 4.38 1.02
N SER A 199 -6.53 3.38 0.15
CA SER A 199 -5.61 3.21 -0.97
C SER A 199 -6.40 3.00 -2.25
N LEU A 200 -5.97 3.63 -3.34
CA LEU A 200 -6.58 3.41 -4.65
C LEU A 200 -5.54 3.40 -5.77
N VAL A 201 -5.85 2.66 -6.82
CA VAL A 201 -5.18 2.75 -8.11
C VAL A 201 -6.20 2.62 -9.22
N LEU A 202 -6.13 3.53 -10.20
CA LEU A 202 -7.00 3.55 -11.36
C LEU A 202 -6.19 3.35 -12.62
N HIS A 203 -6.53 2.32 -13.40
CA HIS A 203 -5.88 1.98 -14.67
C HIS A 203 -6.87 2.18 -15.83
N PRO A 204 -6.84 3.33 -16.54
CA PRO A 204 -7.73 3.59 -17.67
C PRO A 204 -7.45 2.68 -18.87
N HIS A 205 -8.47 2.40 -19.69
CA HIS A 205 -8.27 1.70 -20.95
C HIS A 205 -7.48 2.52 -21.96
N ASN A 206 -7.80 3.81 -22.05
CA ASN A 206 -7.18 4.71 -23.02
C ASN A 206 -5.74 5.03 -22.64
N PRO A 207 -4.73 4.84 -23.52
CA PRO A 207 -3.34 5.18 -23.25
C PRO A 207 -3.09 6.69 -23.04
N MET A 208 -4.00 7.56 -23.51
CA MET A 208 -3.91 9.01 -23.30
C MET A 208 -4.32 9.41 -21.89
N ALA A 209 -5.08 8.56 -21.18
CA ALA A 209 -5.52 8.80 -19.81
C ALA A 209 -4.50 8.19 -18.82
N PRO A 210 -4.04 8.97 -17.83
CA PRO A 210 -3.02 8.51 -16.90
C PRO A 210 -3.56 7.55 -15.84
N THR A 211 -2.72 6.61 -15.41
CA THR A 211 -2.90 5.91 -14.13
C THR A 211 -2.69 6.88 -12.99
N VAL A 212 -3.44 6.74 -11.92
CA VAL A 212 -3.30 7.51 -10.68
C VAL A 212 -3.29 6.57 -9.49
N HIS A 213 -2.46 6.89 -8.51
CA HIS A 213 -2.39 6.23 -7.21
C HIS A 213 -2.64 7.24 -6.11
N LEU A 214 -3.28 6.79 -5.04
CA LEU A 214 -3.44 7.53 -3.80
C LEU A 214 -3.35 6.55 -2.63
N ASN A 215 -2.72 7.00 -1.55
CA ASN A 215 -2.73 6.31 -0.25
C ASN A 215 -2.71 7.36 0.85
N TYR A 216 -3.64 7.30 1.78
CA TYR A 216 -3.62 8.09 3.02
C TYR A 216 -3.90 7.15 4.20
N ARG A 217 -3.07 7.25 5.24
CA ARG A 217 -3.11 6.34 6.37
C ARG A 217 -2.83 7.05 7.69
N TYR A 218 -3.36 6.49 8.74
CA TYR A 218 -3.09 6.81 10.13
C TYR A 218 -2.67 5.56 10.88
N PHE A 219 -1.70 5.70 11.75
CA PHE A 219 -1.23 4.64 12.62
C PHE A 219 -1.11 5.16 14.04
N GLU A 220 -1.49 4.34 15.03
CA GLU A 220 -1.22 4.61 16.44
C GLU A 220 -0.84 3.34 17.18
N THR A 221 -0.05 3.48 18.25
CA THR A 221 0.23 2.44 19.22
C THR A 221 -0.04 2.95 20.62
N SER A 222 -0.40 2.04 21.53
CA SER A 222 -0.59 2.32 22.93
C SER A 222 -0.11 1.15 23.81
N ASP A 223 0.13 1.42 25.09
CA ASP A 223 0.39 0.35 26.06
C ASP A 223 -0.85 -0.55 26.17
N PRO A 224 -0.72 -1.88 26.02
CA PRO A 224 -1.86 -2.79 26.20
C PRO A 224 -2.48 -2.75 27.58
N LYS A 225 -1.71 -2.34 28.62
CA LYS A 225 -2.19 -2.22 29.99
C LYS A 225 -3.00 -0.96 30.25
N ASP A 226 -2.76 0.10 29.47
CA ASP A 226 -3.54 1.34 29.50
C ASP A 226 -3.77 1.88 28.07
N PRO A 227 -4.59 1.19 27.27
CA PRO A 227 -4.78 1.56 25.88
C PRO A 227 -5.59 2.86 25.69
N ILE A 228 -6.24 3.34 26.76
CA ILE A 228 -7.07 4.55 26.72
C ILE A 228 -6.26 5.79 27.11
N ASN A 229 -5.57 5.76 28.25
CA ASN A 229 -4.89 6.91 28.84
C ASN A 229 -3.35 6.86 28.73
N GLY A 230 -2.79 5.70 28.40
CA GLY A 230 -1.35 5.51 28.25
C GLY A 230 -0.76 6.33 27.09
N ASP A 231 0.56 6.47 27.12
CA ASP A 231 1.31 7.15 26.06
C ASP A 231 1.04 6.52 24.69
N LYS A 232 0.72 7.37 23.70
CA LYS A 232 0.43 6.97 22.32
C LYS A 232 1.48 7.52 21.38
N ASN A 233 2.07 6.62 20.59
CA ASN A 233 2.78 7.05 19.40
C ASN A 233 1.81 7.01 18.23
N TRP A 234 1.83 8.04 17.41
CA TRP A 234 0.97 8.14 16.24
C TRP A 234 1.68 8.87 15.10
N TRP A 235 1.30 8.56 13.88
CA TRP A 235 1.74 9.31 12.71
C TRP A 235 0.76 9.15 11.55
N PHE A 236 0.83 10.12 10.64
CA PHE A 236 0.16 10.05 9.35
C PHE A 236 1.17 9.74 8.25
N GLY A 237 0.72 9.04 7.22
CA GLY A 237 1.46 8.84 6.00
C GLY A 237 0.53 8.89 4.80
N GLY A 238 1.08 9.19 3.64
CA GLY A 238 0.26 9.25 2.45
C GLY A 238 0.94 9.77 1.22
N GLY A 239 0.13 10.00 0.21
CA GLY A 239 0.55 10.58 -1.04
C GLY A 239 -0.43 10.32 -2.16
N THR A 240 -0.22 11.05 -3.24
CA THR A 240 -0.97 10.94 -4.50
C THR A 240 -0.01 11.20 -5.64
N ASP A 241 0.04 10.32 -6.64
CA ASP A 241 0.94 10.44 -7.79
C ASP A 241 0.31 10.02 -9.10
N LEU A 242 0.78 10.64 -10.19
CA LEU A 242 0.27 10.47 -11.55
C LEU A 242 1.27 9.71 -12.42
N THR A 243 0.79 8.69 -13.14
CA THR A 243 1.62 7.85 -14.02
C THR A 243 1.01 7.84 -15.43
N PRO A 244 1.34 8.82 -16.28
CA PRO A 244 0.89 8.86 -17.67
C PRO A 244 1.69 7.90 -18.56
N SER A 245 1.09 7.45 -19.67
CA SER A 245 1.79 6.79 -20.78
C SER A 245 2.15 7.77 -21.90
N TYR A 246 1.44 8.89 -21.98
CA TYR A 246 1.73 10.03 -22.85
C TYR A 246 1.69 11.32 -22.04
N LEU A 247 2.66 12.20 -22.28
CA LEU A 247 2.79 13.45 -21.53
C LEU A 247 1.84 14.52 -22.09
N PHE A 248 0.99 15.06 -21.21
CA PHE A 248 0.20 16.27 -21.45
C PHE A 248 0.59 17.28 -20.36
N PRO A 249 1.45 18.26 -20.65
CA PRO A 249 1.96 19.19 -19.64
C PRO A 249 0.86 19.95 -18.90
N GLU A 250 -0.24 20.28 -19.56
CA GLU A 250 -1.39 20.94 -18.95
C GLU A 250 -2.08 20.07 -17.89
N ASP A 251 -2.18 18.75 -18.12
CA ASP A 251 -2.76 17.82 -17.15
C ASP A 251 -1.85 17.65 -15.93
N VAL A 252 -0.56 17.52 -16.19
CA VAL A 252 0.42 17.38 -15.11
C VAL A 252 0.47 18.65 -14.25
N LYS A 253 0.47 19.83 -14.87
CA LYS A 253 0.39 21.11 -14.14
C LYS A 253 -0.89 21.22 -13.32
N HIS A 254 -2.05 20.91 -13.92
CA HIS A 254 -3.33 20.91 -13.19
C HIS A 254 -3.29 20.00 -11.97
N PHE A 255 -2.81 18.76 -12.15
CA PHE A 255 -2.70 17.78 -11.07
C PHE A 255 -1.81 18.31 -9.92
N HIS A 256 -0.60 18.75 -10.27
CA HIS A 256 0.36 19.26 -9.28
C HIS A 256 -0.13 20.55 -8.61
N GLN A 257 -0.75 21.48 -9.37
CA GLN A 257 -1.27 22.72 -8.80
C GLN A 257 -2.39 22.45 -7.79
N THR A 258 -3.33 21.57 -8.12
CA THR A 258 -4.44 21.23 -7.22
C THR A 258 -3.94 20.63 -5.90
N ILE A 259 -2.92 19.76 -5.96
CA ILE A 259 -2.30 19.17 -4.76
C ILE A 259 -1.48 20.21 -4.01
N LYS A 260 -0.75 21.07 -4.74
CA LYS A 260 0.01 22.17 -4.12
C LYS A 260 -0.90 23.12 -3.36
N ASP A 261 -2.03 23.51 -3.94
CA ASP A 261 -3.01 24.39 -3.28
C ASP A 261 -3.55 23.74 -1.99
N ALA A 262 -3.71 22.41 -1.96
CA ALA A 262 -4.08 21.70 -0.74
C ALA A 262 -2.95 21.73 0.32
N CYS A 263 -1.71 21.59 -0.08
CA CYS A 263 -0.54 21.70 0.81
C CYS A 263 -0.36 23.13 1.36
N ASP A 264 -0.44 24.13 0.48
CA ASP A 264 -0.17 25.54 0.80
C ASP A 264 -1.20 26.14 1.80
N ARG A 265 -2.39 25.55 1.91
CA ARG A 265 -3.34 25.94 2.98
C ARG A 265 -2.82 25.63 4.39
N HIS A 266 -1.85 24.74 4.52
CA HIS A 266 -1.27 24.33 5.79
C HIS A 266 0.16 24.87 5.97
N ASP A 267 1.02 24.62 5.00
CA ASP A 267 2.39 25.13 4.98
C ASP A 267 2.94 25.11 3.54
N ALA A 268 3.42 26.26 3.06
CA ALA A 268 3.98 26.39 1.71
C ALA A 268 5.23 25.50 1.46
N THR A 269 5.87 25.01 2.51
CA THR A 269 7.02 24.10 2.41
C THR A 269 6.63 22.65 2.18
N TYR A 270 5.37 22.28 2.41
CA TYR A 270 4.90 20.89 2.31
C TYR A 270 5.01 20.35 0.89
N TYR A 271 4.45 21.08 -0.10
CA TYR A 271 4.47 20.60 -1.47
C TYR A 271 5.90 20.36 -2.00
N PRO A 272 6.85 21.30 -1.97
CA PRO A 272 8.19 21.07 -2.48
C PRO A 272 8.93 19.93 -1.75
N LYS A 273 8.74 19.81 -0.43
CA LYS A 273 9.31 18.74 0.39
C LYS A 273 8.74 17.37 0.01
N PHE A 274 7.41 17.26 -0.07
CA PHE A 274 6.73 16.00 -0.37
C PHE A 274 6.83 15.60 -1.84
N LYS A 275 6.91 16.57 -2.75
CA LYS A 275 7.19 16.31 -4.18
C LYS A 275 8.59 15.70 -4.37
N THR A 276 9.60 16.28 -3.75
CA THR A 276 10.96 15.73 -3.78
C THR A 276 11.03 14.32 -3.19
N TRP A 277 10.28 14.08 -2.12
CA TRP A 277 10.20 12.75 -1.51
C TRP A 277 9.48 11.76 -2.41
N CYS A 278 8.39 12.19 -3.06
CA CYS A 278 7.65 11.39 -4.05
C CYS A 278 8.54 10.93 -5.19
N ASP A 279 9.31 11.85 -5.81
CA ASP A 279 10.23 11.51 -6.90
C ASP A 279 11.27 10.47 -6.48
N LYS A 280 11.80 10.60 -5.27
CA LYS A 280 12.76 9.64 -4.73
C LYS A 280 12.12 8.29 -4.41
N TYR A 281 10.90 8.29 -3.86
CA TYR A 281 10.22 7.06 -3.45
C TYR A 281 9.81 6.20 -4.65
N PHE A 282 9.26 6.82 -5.71
CA PHE A 282 8.75 6.12 -6.89
C PHE A 282 9.79 5.91 -7.99
N TYR A 283 11.07 6.05 -7.67
CA TYR A 283 12.17 5.77 -8.59
C TYR A 283 12.44 4.27 -8.72
N LEU A 284 12.69 3.79 -9.97
CA LEU A 284 13.09 2.43 -10.30
C LEU A 284 14.60 2.37 -10.56
N PRO A 285 15.43 1.97 -9.59
CA PRO A 285 16.89 2.02 -9.74
C PRO A 285 17.41 1.18 -10.90
N HIS A 286 16.84 0.00 -11.13
CA HIS A 286 17.27 -0.91 -12.20
C HIS A 286 16.87 -0.44 -13.61
N ARG A 287 15.92 0.52 -13.70
CA ARG A 287 15.54 1.18 -14.96
C ARG A 287 16.12 2.58 -15.11
N LYS A 288 16.60 3.18 -14.02
CA LYS A 288 17.08 4.57 -13.93
C LYS A 288 16.01 5.59 -14.36
N GLU A 289 14.77 5.34 -13.98
CA GLU A 289 13.61 6.19 -14.29
C GLU A 289 12.62 6.24 -13.14
N SER A 290 11.78 7.26 -13.08
CA SER A 290 10.64 7.33 -12.16
C SER A 290 9.44 6.56 -12.71
N ARG A 291 8.58 6.04 -11.83
CA ARG A 291 7.36 5.35 -12.19
C ARG A 291 6.40 6.26 -12.97
N GLY A 292 6.30 7.52 -12.58
CA GLY A 292 5.43 8.54 -13.14
C GLY A 292 6.00 9.94 -13.02
N VAL A 293 5.17 10.94 -13.25
CA VAL A 293 5.54 12.37 -13.21
C VAL A 293 5.54 12.94 -11.79
N GLY A 294 5.32 12.10 -10.78
CA GLY A 294 5.30 12.47 -9.37
C GLY A 294 3.93 12.95 -8.89
N GLY A 295 3.97 13.69 -7.84
CA GLY A 295 2.87 14.16 -7.02
C GLY A 295 3.41 14.52 -5.65
N ILE A 296 2.81 14.02 -4.58
CA ILE A 296 3.33 14.12 -3.21
C ILE A 296 3.43 12.73 -2.57
N PHE A 297 4.43 12.58 -1.71
CA PHE A 297 4.57 11.44 -0.82
C PHE A 297 5.13 11.90 0.52
N PHE A 298 4.55 11.40 1.60
CA PHE A 298 5.00 11.66 2.96
C PHE A 298 4.74 10.44 3.85
N ASP A 299 5.57 10.32 4.89
CA ASP A 299 5.46 9.32 5.94
C ASP A 299 5.94 9.91 7.26
N ASP A 300 5.66 9.24 8.38
CA ASP A 300 6.10 9.66 9.71
C ASP A 300 5.75 11.12 10.06
N LEU A 301 4.57 11.60 9.63
CA LEU A 301 4.10 12.92 10.06
C LEU A 301 3.53 12.81 11.47
N ASP A 302 4.30 13.22 12.43
CA ASP A 302 4.01 13.25 13.87
C ASP A 302 4.22 14.63 14.50
N ALA A 303 4.24 14.72 15.82
CA ALA A 303 4.51 15.96 16.51
C ALA A 303 5.92 16.51 16.21
N ASN A 304 6.95 15.65 16.13
CA ASN A 304 8.33 16.08 15.86
C ASN A 304 8.49 16.65 14.46
N PHE A 305 7.69 16.15 13.50
CA PHE A 305 7.67 16.72 12.15
C PHE A 305 7.25 18.20 12.18
N LEU A 306 6.22 18.56 12.96
CA LEU A 306 5.74 19.95 13.08
C LEU A 306 6.72 20.84 13.83
N GLU A 307 7.39 20.33 14.86
CA GLU A 307 8.44 21.09 15.58
C GLU A 307 9.60 21.47 14.65
N SER A 308 9.87 20.66 13.65
CA SER A 308 10.89 20.94 12.62
C SER A 308 10.39 21.80 11.46
N SER A 309 9.10 22.13 11.41
CA SER A 309 8.45 22.97 10.40
C SER A 309 8.27 24.41 10.90
N SER A 310 7.86 25.32 10.01
CA SER A 310 7.54 26.70 10.38
C SER A 310 6.23 26.85 11.16
N THR A 311 5.45 25.77 11.23
CA THR A 311 4.10 25.76 11.82
C THR A 311 4.15 25.21 13.24
N SER A 312 4.20 26.10 14.24
CA SER A 312 3.98 25.69 15.63
C SER A 312 2.48 25.45 15.88
N SER A 313 2.14 24.32 16.48
CA SER A 313 0.74 23.98 16.79
C SER A 313 0.61 23.51 18.23
N GLN A 314 -0.44 24.01 18.93
CA GLN A 314 -0.80 23.50 20.26
C GLN A 314 -1.40 22.09 20.20
N ASN A 315 -1.93 21.68 19.05
CA ASN A 315 -2.43 20.32 18.80
C ASN A 315 -1.88 19.77 17.48
N PRO A 316 -0.67 19.17 17.49
CA PRO A 316 -0.02 18.65 16.32
C PRO A 316 -0.86 17.64 15.55
N GLN A 317 -1.59 16.76 16.24
CA GLN A 317 -2.40 15.71 15.63
C GLN A 317 -3.56 16.29 14.82
N GLU A 318 -4.24 17.32 15.33
CA GLU A 318 -5.32 18.01 14.62
C GLU A 318 -4.81 18.77 13.39
N THR A 319 -3.67 19.43 13.53
CA THR A 319 -3.06 20.16 12.41
C THR A 319 -2.73 19.21 11.25
N LEU A 320 -2.13 18.07 11.55
CA LEU A 320 -1.80 17.08 10.53
C LEU A 320 -3.04 16.34 10.00
N PHE A 321 -4.04 16.09 10.83
CA PHE A 321 -5.32 15.52 10.38
C PHE A 321 -6.03 16.45 9.41
N SER A 322 -6.02 17.77 9.68
CA SER A 322 -6.59 18.76 8.76
C SER A 322 -5.86 18.76 7.41
N PHE A 323 -4.53 18.70 7.41
CA PHE A 323 -3.73 18.55 6.18
C PHE A 323 -4.08 17.27 5.42
N VAL A 324 -4.14 16.13 6.10
CA VAL A 324 -4.50 14.84 5.51
C VAL A 324 -5.91 14.87 4.91
N SER A 325 -6.85 15.49 5.59
CA SER A 325 -8.24 15.67 5.10
C SER A 325 -8.28 16.47 3.81
N ASP A 326 -7.57 17.60 3.74
CA ASP A 326 -7.48 18.44 2.56
C ASP A 326 -6.74 17.76 1.41
N GLY A 327 -5.67 17.03 1.73
CA GLY A 327 -4.94 16.22 0.76
C GLY A 327 -5.84 15.15 0.14
N LEU A 328 -6.61 14.44 0.95
CA LEU A 328 -7.57 13.42 0.46
C LEU A 328 -8.71 14.06 -0.35
N ALA A 329 -9.22 15.20 0.09
CA ALA A 329 -10.27 15.95 -0.62
C ALA A 329 -9.80 16.49 -1.99
N SER A 330 -8.52 16.74 -2.17
CA SER A 330 -7.95 17.24 -3.43
C SER A 330 -7.91 16.18 -4.55
N PHE A 331 -8.14 14.90 -4.24
CA PHE A 331 -8.04 13.82 -5.21
C PHE A 331 -9.00 13.95 -6.41
N LEU A 332 -10.30 14.04 -6.14
CA LEU A 332 -11.28 14.17 -7.24
C LEU A 332 -11.06 15.43 -8.08
N PRO A 333 -10.87 16.62 -7.50
CA PRO A 333 -10.55 17.82 -8.27
C PRO A 333 -9.26 17.71 -9.09
N SER A 334 -8.24 16.99 -8.62
CA SER A 334 -6.98 16.84 -9.36
C SER A 334 -7.08 15.86 -10.53
N TYR A 335 -7.88 14.80 -10.41
CA TYR A 335 -7.89 13.72 -11.39
C TYR A 335 -9.10 13.72 -12.34
N VAL A 336 -10.31 14.04 -11.85
CA VAL A 336 -11.53 13.97 -12.66
C VAL A 336 -11.45 14.81 -13.93
N PRO A 337 -11.00 16.08 -13.92
CA PRO A 337 -10.89 16.86 -15.14
C PRO A 337 -9.93 16.25 -16.17
N ILE A 338 -8.92 15.53 -15.74
CA ILE A 338 -7.94 14.85 -16.61
C ILE A 338 -8.59 13.66 -17.29
N ILE A 339 -9.19 12.75 -16.49
CA ILE A 339 -9.82 11.54 -17.05
C ILE A 339 -10.96 11.89 -18.01
N GLU A 340 -11.77 12.90 -17.71
CA GLU A 340 -12.87 13.33 -18.60
C GLU A 340 -12.35 13.88 -19.93
N ARG A 341 -11.20 14.57 -19.97
CA ARG A 341 -10.57 15.04 -21.21
C ARG A 341 -9.97 13.92 -22.04
N ARG A 342 -9.43 12.87 -21.39
CA ARG A 342 -8.55 11.87 -22.04
C ARG A 342 -9.23 10.55 -22.34
N LYS A 343 -10.31 10.18 -21.64
CA LYS A 343 -10.94 8.85 -21.73
C LYS A 343 -11.45 8.47 -23.12
N ASP A 344 -11.86 9.45 -23.93
CA ASP A 344 -12.46 9.24 -25.25
C ASP A 344 -11.53 9.66 -26.41
N MET A 345 -10.25 10.00 -26.13
CA MET A 345 -9.31 10.36 -27.18
C MET A 345 -9.03 9.17 -28.11
N PRO A 346 -8.91 9.38 -29.43
CA PRO A 346 -8.51 8.33 -30.34
C PRO A 346 -7.08 7.87 -30.03
N PHE A 347 -6.80 6.60 -30.23
CA PHE A 347 -5.46 6.03 -30.11
C PHE A 347 -5.23 4.88 -31.08
N THR A 348 -3.96 4.63 -31.40
CA THR A 348 -3.51 3.54 -32.28
C THR A 348 -3.16 2.27 -31.50
N PRO A 349 -3.09 1.10 -32.15
CA PRO A 349 -2.56 -0.12 -31.54
C PRO A 349 -1.15 0.06 -30.98
N ALA A 350 -0.27 0.79 -31.66
CA ALA A 350 1.10 1.04 -31.20
C ALA A 350 1.12 1.84 -29.88
N GLN A 351 0.25 2.86 -29.76
CA GLN A 351 0.08 3.62 -28.52
C GLN A 351 -0.44 2.72 -27.36
N LYS A 352 -1.29 1.75 -27.68
CA LYS A 352 -1.75 0.77 -26.71
C LYS A 352 -0.61 -0.17 -26.25
N GLU A 353 0.24 -0.62 -27.17
CA GLU A 353 1.42 -1.42 -26.85
C GLU A 353 2.38 -0.65 -25.94
N TRP A 354 2.62 0.61 -26.23
CA TRP A 354 3.41 1.48 -25.35
C TRP A 354 2.82 1.57 -23.94
N GLN A 355 1.52 1.79 -23.80
CA GLN A 355 0.86 1.76 -22.48
C GLN A 355 1.14 0.45 -21.75
N GLN A 356 1.10 -0.70 -22.43
CA GLN A 356 1.36 -2.01 -21.82
C GLN A 356 2.81 -2.11 -21.31
N LEU A 357 3.78 -1.59 -22.05
CA LEU A 357 5.18 -1.51 -21.61
C LEU A 357 5.34 -0.62 -20.38
N ARG A 358 4.70 0.56 -20.37
CA ARG A 358 4.71 1.45 -19.20
C ARG A 358 4.05 0.82 -17.97
N ARG A 359 2.99 0.06 -18.16
CA ARG A 359 2.36 -0.75 -17.09
C ARG A 359 3.30 -1.83 -16.55
N GLY A 360 4.14 -2.41 -17.40
CA GLY A 360 5.21 -3.32 -16.94
C GLY A 360 6.12 -2.64 -15.90
N ARG A 361 6.52 -1.38 -16.13
CA ARG A 361 7.33 -0.60 -15.16
C ARG A 361 6.57 -0.32 -13.86
N TYR A 362 5.28 -0.03 -13.96
CA TYR A 362 4.40 0.13 -12.80
C TYR A 362 4.36 -1.15 -11.95
N VAL A 363 4.19 -2.32 -12.60
CA VAL A 363 4.19 -3.63 -11.93
C VAL A 363 5.55 -3.93 -11.28
N GLU A 364 6.66 -3.65 -11.98
CA GLU A 364 8.01 -3.80 -11.43
C GLU A 364 8.17 -3.00 -10.13
N PHE A 365 7.74 -1.74 -10.10
CA PHE A 365 7.82 -0.93 -8.90
C PHE A 365 7.01 -1.56 -7.75
N ASN A 366 5.73 -1.87 -7.99
CA ASN A 366 4.84 -2.37 -6.94
C ASN A 366 5.30 -3.70 -6.35
N LEU A 367 5.82 -4.62 -7.17
CA LEU A 367 6.24 -5.94 -6.68
C LEU A 367 7.63 -5.95 -6.06
N VAL A 368 8.55 -5.07 -6.52
CA VAL A 368 9.97 -5.11 -6.11
C VAL A 368 10.29 -4.06 -5.04
N TYR A 369 9.73 -2.85 -5.15
CA TYR A 369 10.15 -1.71 -4.33
C TYR A 369 9.09 -1.17 -3.40
N ASP A 370 7.79 -1.37 -3.69
CA ASP A 370 6.74 -0.82 -2.84
C ASP A 370 6.71 -1.51 -1.47
N ARG A 371 6.96 -0.69 -0.43
CA ARG A 371 6.99 -1.17 0.96
C ARG A 371 5.64 -1.73 1.39
N GLY A 372 4.55 -1.08 0.98
CA GLY A 372 3.18 -1.48 1.33
C GLY A 372 2.81 -2.85 0.74
N THR A 373 3.05 -3.06 -0.55
CA THR A 373 2.84 -4.34 -1.22
C THR A 373 3.69 -5.44 -0.60
N SER A 374 4.98 -5.16 -0.38
CA SER A 374 5.93 -6.12 0.23
C SER A 374 5.51 -6.51 1.65
N PHE A 375 5.09 -5.53 2.47
CA PHE A 375 4.59 -5.78 3.82
C PHE A 375 3.31 -6.62 3.78
N GLY A 376 2.35 -6.21 2.93
CA GLY A 376 1.08 -6.92 2.79
C GLY A 376 1.26 -8.38 2.40
N LEU A 377 2.05 -8.67 1.35
CA LEU A 377 2.28 -10.04 0.86
C LEU A 377 3.05 -10.94 1.86
N ARG A 378 3.81 -10.35 2.78
CA ARG A 378 4.52 -11.09 3.84
C ARG A 378 3.70 -11.27 5.12
N THR A 379 2.60 -10.55 5.25
CA THR A 379 1.73 -10.65 6.43
C THR A 379 0.95 -11.95 6.38
N PRO A 380 1.03 -12.82 7.41
CA PRO A 380 0.24 -14.05 7.46
C PRO A 380 -1.27 -13.76 7.36
N ASN A 381 -1.97 -14.57 6.57
CA ASN A 381 -3.41 -14.46 6.33
C ASN A 381 -3.85 -13.10 5.73
N ALA A 382 -2.94 -12.36 5.10
CA ALA A 382 -3.30 -11.15 4.39
C ALA A 382 -4.16 -11.48 3.16
N ARG A 383 -5.08 -10.57 2.84
CA ARG A 383 -5.93 -10.71 1.67
C ARG A 383 -5.18 -10.30 0.40
N VAL A 384 -4.62 -11.28 -0.29
CA VAL A 384 -3.76 -11.10 -1.48
C VAL A 384 -4.48 -10.30 -2.57
N GLU A 385 -5.76 -10.57 -2.82
CA GLU A 385 -6.57 -9.88 -3.83
C GLU A 385 -6.70 -8.38 -3.54
N SER A 386 -6.85 -7.99 -2.27
CA SER A 386 -6.92 -6.58 -1.87
C SER A 386 -5.57 -5.86 -1.97
N ILE A 387 -4.47 -6.60 -1.86
CA ILE A 387 -3.11 -6.06 -2.06
C ILE A 387 -2.82 -5.91 -3.55
N LEU A 388 -3.05 -6.97 -4.33
CA LEU A 388 -2.75 -7.01 -5.77
C LEU A 388 -3.82 -6.33 -6.64
N MET A 389 -4.88 -5.78 -6.04
CA MET A 389 -5.83 -4.94 -6.80
C MET A 389 -5.15 -3.71 -7.41
N SER A 390 -4.03 -3.25 -6.83
CA SER A 390 -3.24 -2.12 -7.33
C SER A 390 -2.58 -2.37 -8.68
N LEU A 391 -2.42 -3.62 -9.09
CA LEU A 391 -1.82 -3.97 -10.37
C LEU A 391 -2.85 -3.84 -11.51
N PRO A 392 -2.41 -3.41 -12.73
CA PRO A 392 -3.25 -3.44 -13.91
C PRO A 392 -3.66 -4.87 -14.28
N ARG A 393 -4.71 -5.04 -15.08
CA ARG A 393 -5.10 -6.36 -15.62
C ARG A 393 -4.11 -6.87 -16.64
N THR A 394 -3.57 -5.97 -17.46
CA THR A 394 -2.63 -6.30 -18.54
C THR A 394 -1.39 -5.42 -18.44
N ALA A 395 -0.25 -6.02 -18.73
CA ALA A 395 1.05 -5.37 -18.83
C ALA A 395 1.93 -6.21 -19.76
N SER A 396 2.97 -5.60 -20.35
CA SER A 396 3.90 -6.30 -21.22
C SER A 396 5.36 -5.93 -20.92
N TRP A 397 6.25 -6.81 -21.33
CA TRP A 397 7.69 -6.63 -21.28
C TRP A 397 8.27 -7.00 -22.65
N ALA A 398 8.92 -6.05 -23.32
CA ALA A 398 9.66 -6.28 -24.54
C ALA A 398 11.15 -6.43 -24.21
N TYR A 399 11.81 -7.36 -24.89
CA TYR A 399 13.25 -7.49 -24.76
C TYR A 399 13.95 -6.38 -25.58
N MET A 400 14.75 -5.54 -24.89
CA MET A 400 15.53 -4.45 -25.50
C MET A 400 14.68 -3.48 -26.34
N ASP A 401 13.52 -3.08 -25.77
CA ASP A 401 12.70 -2.04 -26.41
C ASP A 401 13.52 -0.76 -26.65
N PRO A 402 13.46 -0.17 -27.85
CA PRO A 402 14.34 0.93 -28.23
C PRO A 402 14.09 2.21 -27.43
N VAL A 403 12.86 2.47 -26.97
CA VAL A 403 12.51 3.69 -26.22
C VAL A 403 12.64 3.49 -24.71
N SER A 404 12.07 2.39 -24.19
CA SER A 404 12.02 2.10 -22.77
C SER A 404 13.04 1.06 -22.28
N GLY A 405 13.93 0.60 -23.16
CA GLY A 405 15.03 -0.31 -22.82
C GLY A 405 16.14 0.35 -22.02
N THR A 406 17.00 -0.47 -21.39
CA THR A 406 18.17 0.01 -20.62
C THR A 406 19.36 0.41 -21.53
N ARG A 407 19.15 0.48 -22.83
CA ARG A 407 20.20 0.87 -23.77
C ARG A 407 20.65 2.31 -23.47
N THR A 408 21.92 2.50 -23.22
CA THR A 408 22.53 3.79 -22.87
C THR A 408 22.92 4.61 -24.10
N GLU A 409 22.69 4.08 -25.30
CA GLU A 409 23.01 4.79 -26.54
C GLU A 409 21.93 5.86 -26.78
N SER A 410 22.36 7.10 -26.85
CA SER A 410 21.54 8.24 -27.28
C SER A 410 21.03 7.97 -28.71
N PHE A 411 19.79 8.33 -28.97
CA PHE A 411 19.21 8.24 -30.32
C PHE A 411 19.91 9.16 -31.35
N GLY A 412 20.90 9.96 -30.94
CA GLY A 412 21.71 10.78 -31.85
C GLY A 412 20.89 11.44 -32.96
N ASP A 413 21.47 11.49 -34.15
CA ASP A 413 20.86 12.12 -35.36
C ASP A 413 19.64 11.37 -35.92
N GLU A 414 19.23 10.23 -35.32
CA GLU A 414 18.03 9.48 -35.71
C GLU A 414 16.71 10.04 -35.07
N GLU A 415 16.81 10.93 -34.10
CA GLU A 415 15.62 11.52 -33.46
C GLU A 415 14.75 12.35 -34.45
N GLU A 416 15.34 12.98 -35.44
CA GLU A 416 14.60 13.75 -36.44
C GLU A 416 13.72 12.90 -37.37
N GLN A 417 14.00 11.59 -37.47
CA GLN A 417 13.25 10.66 -38.33
C GLN A 417 12.17 9.88 -37.62
N LEU A 418 12.01 10.06 -36.28
CA LEU A 418 10.97 9.40 -35.52
C LEU A 418 9.58 9.97 -35.85
N GLY A 419 8.59 9.09 -36.02
CA GLY A 419 7.17 9.50 -36.12
C GLY A 419 6.71 10.21 -34.84
N GLU A 420 5.63 10.99 -34.93
CA GLU A 420 5.09 11.79 -33.79
C GLU A 420 4.84 10.98 -32.51
N ASP A 421 4.33 9.76 -32.63
CA ASP A 421 4.10 8.88 -31.48
C ASP A 421 5.41 8.58 -30.74
N LYS A 422 6.49 8.29 -31.46
CA LYS A 422 7.81 8.01 -30.87
C LYS A 422 8.44 9.24 -30.24
N LYS A 423 8.26 10.43 -30.82
CA LYS A 423 8.70 11.68 -30.22
C LYS A 423 8.00 11.92 -28.87
N SER A 424 6.69 11.68 -28.77
CA SER A 424 5.94 11.80 -27.53
C SER A 424 6.35 10.76 -26.47
N GLU A 425 6.71 9.55 -26.88
CA GLU A 425 7.25 8.52 -25.99
C GLU A 425 8.63 8.92 -25.44
N VAL A 426 9.51 9.46 -26.29
CA VAL A 426 10.84 9.98 -25.91
C VAL A 426 10.72 11.17 -24.95
N GLU A 427 9.80 12.10 -25.22
CA GLU A 427 9.53 13.24 -24.32
C GLU A 427 9.09 12.78 -22.92
N LEU A 428 8.19 11.80 -22.84
CA LEU A 428 7.81 11.20 -21.57
C LEU A 428 9.04 10.59 -20.88
N MET A 429 9.84 9.81 -21.60
CA MET A 429 11.02 9.15 -21.02
C MET A 429 12.06 10.14 -20.50
N ASP A 430 12.23 11.29 -21.15
CA ASP A 430 13.10 12.36 -20.64
C ASP A 430 12.61 12.85 -19.26
N VAL A 431 11.33 13.13 -19.15
CA VAL A 431 10.72 13.57 -17.87
C VAL A 431 10.84 12.50 -16.78
N LEU A 432 10.68 11.22 -17.11
CA LEU A 432 10.79 10.14 -16.14
C LEU A 432 12.23 9.90 -15.66
N LYS A 433 13.20 10.15 -16.52
CA LYS A 433 14.65 10.11 -16.18
C LYS A 433 15.11 11.36 -15.43
N HIS A 434 14.50 12.50 -15.73
CA HIS A 434 14.84 13.81 -15.18
C HIS A 434 13.60 14.48 -14.58
N PRO A 435 13.16 14.09 -13.38
CA PRO A 435 11.97 14.67 -12.75
C PRO A 435 12.02 16.19 -12.67
N ARG A 436 10.91 16.85 -13.03
CA ARG A 436 10.81 18.32 -13.13
C ARG A 436 9.93 18.87 -12.02
N GLN A 437 10.13 20.15 -11.71
CA GLN A 437 9.14 20.96 -10.96
C GLN A 437 8.07 21.39 -11.97
N TRP A 438 6.79 21.20 -11.60
CA TRP A 438 5.67 21.49 -12.49
C TRP A 438 4.97 22.81 -12.16
N VAL A 439 5.04 23.22 -10.88
CA VAL A 439 4.38 24.40 -10.30
C VAL A 439 5.20 25.03 -9.17
#